data_b30702c32eb2349205b6327a097424e5
#
_entry.id   b30702c32eb2349205b6327a097424e5
#
_cell.length_a   1.000
_cell.length_b   1.000
_cell.length_c   1.000
_cell.angle_alpha   90.00
_cell.angle_beta   90.00
_cell.angle_gamma   90.00
#
_symmetry.space_group_name_H-M   'P 1'
#
loop_
_entity.id
_entity.type
_entity.pdbx_description
1 polymer ?
#
loop_
_entity_poly.entity_id
_entity_poly.type
_entity_poly.pdbx_seq_one_letter_code
_entity_poly.pdbx_strand_id
1 'polypeptide(L)'
;MHENTNTAETDVSTSTDTVGATGAEVVRFDTKVVVVLRDNLLPWQELNVTAFLMSGIATSQSGLVGESYRDADGNDYLPMLRQPVLVMTAGVEALAKARTKALGRGIPMAVYTEELFSTGHDAANREAVAAVAAEDLNLVGIALRGPKNVVDRVVKGARMHG
;
A
#
# COMPACT_ATOMS: atom_id res chain seq x y z
N MET A 1 16.09 42.69 9.26
CA MET A 1 14.99 41.78 9.53
C MET A 1 14.30 41.48 8.22
N HIS A 2 14.61 40.33 7.62
CA HIS A 2 13.88 39.82 6.47
C HIS A 2 13.54 38.36 6.78
N GLU A 3 12.27 38.13 7.05
CA GLU A 3 11.69 36.80 7.13
C GLU A 3 11.62 36.21 5.73
N ASN A 4 12.22 35.05 5.55
CA ASN A 4 12.13 34.27 4.31
C ASN A 4 11.28 33.05 4.60
N THR A 5 9.99 33.15 4.37
CA THR A 5 9.05 32.03 4.38
C THR A 5 9.21 31.22 3.12
N ASN A 6 9.86 30.08 3.21
CA ASN A 6 9.99 29.12 2.13
C ASN A 6 8.79 28.15 2.18
N THR A 7 7.77 28.43 1.37
CA THR A 7 6.65 27.53 1.12
C THR A 7 7.11 26.46 0.12
N ALA A 8 7.21 25.22 0.57
CA ALA A 8 7.44 24.09 -0.31
C ALA A 8 6.15 23.82 -1.11
N GLU A 9 6.15 24.20 -2.37
CA GLU A 9 5.14 23.79 -3.34
C GLU A 9 5.32 22.31 -3.68
N THR A 10 4.27 21.54 -3.40
CA THR A 10 4.14 20.15 -3.86
C THR A 10 3.79 20.19 -5.35
N ASP A 11 4.75 19.85 -6.17
CA ASP A 11 4.60 19.76 -7.62
C ASP A 11 3.66 18.60 -8.00
N VAL A 12 2.41 18.93 -8.30
CA VAL A 12 1.45 18.03 -8.94
C VAL A 12 1.58 18.27 -10.44
N SER A 13 2.47 17.53 -11.09
CA SER A 13 2.59 17.53 -12.54
C SER A 13 1.31 16.98 -13.18
N THR A 14 0.47 17.86 -13.67
CA THR A 14 -0.70 17.55 -14.50
C THR A 14 -0.25 17.53 -15.96
N SER A 15 0.01 16.36 -16.52
CA SER A 15 0.17 16.20 -17.96
C SER A 15 -1.19 15.89 -18.59
N THR A 16 -1.74 16.86 -19.32
CA THR A 16 -2.93 16.74 -20.16
C THR A 16 -2.55 16.16 -21.51
N ASP A 17 -2.99 14.95 -21.82
CA ASP A 17 -3.02 14.48 -23.20
C ASP A 17 -4.21 13.55 -23.45
N THR A 18 -4.98 13.92 -24.48
CA THR A 18 -5.95 13.19 -25.28
C THR A 18 -7.35 12.97 -24.68
N VAL A 19 -8.29 13.74 -25.17
CA VAL A 19 -9.74 13.64 -24.95
C VAL A 19 -10.30 12.38 -25.64
N GLY A 20 -10.65 11.39 -24.85
CA GLY A 20 -11.52 10.28 -25.28
C GLY A 20 -13.00 10.69 -25.12
N ALA A 21 -13.87 10.16 -25.95
CA ALA A 21 -15.25 10.59 -26.26
C ALA A 21 -16.31 10.51 -25.14
N THR A 22 -15.93 10.60 -23.86
CA THR A 22 -16.79 10.95 -22.71
C THR A 22 -15.92 11.77 -21.77
N GLY A 23 -16.21 13.03 -21.60
CA GLY A 23 -15.38 14.04 -20.92
C GLY A 23 -15.02 13.79 -19.45
N ALA A 24 -14.59 12.61 -19.10
CA ALA A 24 -14.00 12.29 -17.80
C ALA A 24 -12.49 12.45 -17.90
N GLU A 25 -11.94 13.33 -17.07
CA GLU A 25 -10.50 13.54 -16.91
C GLU A 25 -9.85 12.21 -16.45
N VAL A 26 -8.89 11.70 -17.23
CA VAL A 26 -8.13 10.50 -16.86
C VAL A 26 -7.05 10.89 -15.88
N VAL A 27 -7.31 10.69 -14.58
CA VAL A 27 -6.32 10.91 -13.53
C VAL A 27 -5.24 9.83 -13.60
N ARG A 28 -3.99 10.24 -13.78
CA ARG A 28 -2.82 9.36 -13.79
C ARG A 28 -2.00 9.57 -12.51
N PHE A 29 -1.58 8.48 -11.89
CA PHE A 29 -0.71 8.50 -10.72
C PHE A 29 0.70 8.06 -11.12
N ASP A 30 1.74 8.74 -10.66
CA ASP A 30 3.15 8.33 -10.86
C ASP A 30 3.57 7.22 -9.90
N THR A 31 2.77 7.00 -8.87
CA THR A 31 2.97 5.95 -7.87
C THR A 31 2.02 4.78 -8.07
N LYS A 32 2.38 3.66 -7.48
CA LYS A 32 1.60 2.43 -7.44
C LYS A 32 1.47 1.94 -5.99
N VAL A 33 0.26 1.56 -5.60
CA VAL A 33 -0.02 0.86 -4.33
C VAL A 33 -0.26 -0.61 -4.64
N VAL A 34 0.48 -1.47 -3.99
CA VAL A 34 0.39 -2.93 -4.19
C VAL A 34 0.31 -3.64 -2.85
N VAL A 35 -0.61 -4.58 -2.76
CA VAL A 35 -0.63 -5.62 -1.71
C VAL A 35 -0.15 -6.91 -2.36
N VAL A 36 0.79 -7.61 -1.73
CA VAL A 36 1.23 -8.95 -2.15
C VAL A 36 0.93 -9.92 -1.02
N LEU A 37 0.07 -10.88 -1.29
CA LEU A 37 -0.36 -11.92 -0.34
C LEU A 37 0.37 -13.23 -0.63
N ARG A 38 0.63 -14.02 0.41
CA ARG A 38 1.10 -15.39 0.23
C ARG A 38 -0.01 -16.23 -0.43
N ASP A 39 0.33 -17.07 -1.38
CA ASP A 39 -0.59 -17.76 -2.28
C ASP A 39 -1.30 -19.00 -1.68
N ASN A 40 -1.10 -19.28 -0.40
CA ASN A 40 -1.73 -20.39 0.33
C ASN A 40 -2.60 -19.94 1.51
N LEU A 41 -3.07 -18.70 1.50
CA LEU A 41 -3.96 -18.18 2.53
C LEU A 41 -5.41 -18.65 2.31
N LEU A 42 -6.17 -18.77 3.40
CA LEU A 42 -7.61 -18.93 3.33
C LEU A 42 -8.27 -17.60 2.92
N PRO A 43 -9.46 -17.62 2.29
CA PRO A 43 -10.13 -16.38 1.85
C PRO A 43 -10.30 -15.32 2.93
N TRP A 44 -10.67 -15.71 4.16
CA TRP A 44 -10.80 -14.77 5.26
C TRP A 44 -9.45 -14.16 5.69
N GLN A 45 -8.37 -14.94 5.59
CA GLN A 45 -7.01 -14.47 5.88
C GLN A 45 -6.56 -13.42 4.86
N GLU A 46 -6.80 -13.68 3.58
CA GLU A 46 -6.49 -12.73 2.50
C GLU A 46 -7.17 -11.38 2.72
N LEU A 47 -8.46 -11.39 3.07
CA LEU A 47 -9.23 -10.18 3.36
C LEU A 47 -8.72 -9.46 4.61
N ASN A 48 -8.47 -10.19 5.69
CA ASN A 48 -7.98 -9.63 6.95
C ASN A 48 -6.59 -9.01 6.78
N VAL A 49 -5.65 -9.74 6.18
CA VAL A 49 -4.29 -9.27 5.90
C VAL A 49 -4.32 -8.01 5.03
N THR A 50 -5.11 -8.02 3.97
CA THR A 50 -5.25 -6.85 3.08
C THR A 50 -5.75 -5.62 3.84
N ALA A 51 -6.77 -5.78 4.68
CA ALA A 51 -7.33 -4.68 5.47
C ALA A 51 -6.29 -4.07 6.43
N PHE A 52 -5.56 -4.91 7.16
CA PHE A 52 -4.51 -4.46 8.08
C PHE A 52 -3.34 -3.78 7.35
N LEU A 53 -2.84 -4.39 6.29
CA LEU A 53 -1.75 -3.81 5.49
C LEU A 53 -2.13 -2.46 4.91
N MET A 54 -3.35 -2.32 4.41
CA MET A 54 -3.83 -1.07 3.82
C MET A 54 -4.05 0.04 4.85
N SER A 55 -4.33 -0.28 6.11
CA SER A 55 -4.36 0.71 7.19
C SER A 55 -2.99 1.38 7.38
N GLY A 56 -1.91 0.61 7.29
CA GLY A 56 -0.54 1.12 7.34
C GLY A 56 -0.20 2.02 6.15
N ILE A 57 -0.59 1.62 4.94
CA ILE A 57 -0.37 2.43 3.73
C ILE A 57 -1.17 3.74 3.78
N ALA A 58 -2.45 3.68 4.15
CA ALA A 58 -3.33 4.86 4.18
C ALA A 58 -2.84 5.94 5.14
N THR A 59 -2.16 5.56 6.22
CA THR A 59 -1.63 6.47 7.25
C THR A 59 -0.15 6.84 7.05
N SER A 60 0.51 6.27 6.03
CA SER A 60 1.96 6.44 5.84
C SER A 60 2.37 7.84 5.38
N GLN A 61 1.46 8.57 4.75
CA GLN A 61 1.71 9.90 4.19
C GLN A 61 0.40 10.69 4.09
N SER A 62 0.46 12.00 4.26
CA SER A 62 -0.68 12.90 4.01
C SER A 62 -1.09 12.88 2.53
N GLY A 63 -2.37 13.12 2.26
CA GLY A 63 -2.92 13.23 0.90
C GLY A 63 -3.17 11.91 0.17
N LEU A 64 -2.92 10.76 0.79
CA LEU A 64 -3.26 9.45 0.21
C LEU A 64 -4.75 9.15 0.28
N VAL A 65 -5.39 9.58 1.35
CA VAL A 65 -6.83 9.48 1.55
C VAL A 65 -7.50 10.73 0.95
N GLY A 66 -8.60 10.52 0.24
CA GLY A 66 -9.33 11.57 -0.44
C GLY A 66 -10.31 12.31 0.48
N GLU A 67 -11.37 12.83 -0.13
CA GLU A 67 -12.46 13.50 0.56
C GLU A 67 -13.56 12.51 0.93
N SER A 68 -14.41 12.90 1.86
CA SER A 68 -15.59 12.12 2.27
C SER A 68 -16.53 11.87 1.09
N TYR A 69 -17.12 10.69 1.07
CA TYR A 69 -18.15 10.35 0.09
C TYR A 69 -19.52 10.84 0.58
N ARG A 70 -20.36 11.20 -0.35
CA ARG A 70 -21.74 11.59 -0.04
C ARG A 70 -22.69 10.96 -1.04
N ASP A 71 -23.80 10.39 -0.56
CA ASP A 71 -24.86 9.87 -1.43
C ASP A 71 -25.85 10.98 -1.87
N ALA A 72 -26.81 10.60 -2.70
CA ALA A 72 -27.83 11.54 -3.22
C ALA A 72 -28.79 12.06 -2.14
N ASP A 73 -28.95 11.35 -1.03
CA ASP A 73 -29.77 11.73 0.11
C ASP A 73 -29.02 12.62 1.12
N GLY A 74 -27.71 12.85 0.90
CA GLY A 74 -26.89 13.75 1.70
C GLY A 74 -26.19 13.08 2.89
N ASN A 75 -26.17 11.75 2.96
CA ASN A 75 -25.43 11.04 3.99
C ASN A 75 -23.92 11.05 3.70
N ASP A 76 -23.11 11.33 4.71
CA ASP A 76 -21.66 11.36 4.62
C ASP A 76 -21.03 10.01 5.01
N TYR A 77 -20.04 9.59 4.24
CA TYR A 77 -19.26 8.38 4.45
C TYR A 77 -17.76 8.70 4.53
N LEU A 78 -17.00 7.85 5.21
CA LEU A 78 -15.55 8.03 5.38
C LEU A 78 -14.82 8.07 4.04
N PRO A 79 -13.76 8.88 3.95
CA PRO A 79 -12.92 8.92 2.75
C PRO A 79 -12.10 7.65 2.61
N MET A 80 -11.76 7.32 1.36
CA MET A 80 -10.91 6.18 1.00
C MET A 80 -9.68 6.66 0.22
N LEU A 81 -8.80 5.73 -0.12
CA LEU A 81 -7.61 6.02 -0.93
C LEU A 81 -7.98 6.66 -2.27
N ARG A 82 -7.18 7.64 -2.68
CA ARG A 82 -7.38 8.37 -3.94
C ARG A 82 -6.94 7.58 -5.17
N GLN A 83 -6.12 6.54 -5.02
CA GLN A 83 -5.57 5.77 -6.13
C GLN A 83 -5.91 4.28 -5.99
N PRO A 84 -5.95 3.55 -7.11
CA PRO A 84 -6.21 2.11 -7.11
C PRO A 84 -5.18 1.32 -6.30
N VAL A 85 -5.63 0.23 -5.70
CA VAL A 85 -4.81 -0.76 -5.02
C VAL A 85 -4.76 -2.02 -5.88
N LEU A 86 -3.57 -2.47 -6.21
CA LEU A 86 -3.37 -3.75 -6.89
C LEU A 86 -3.14 -4.84 -5.85
N VAL A 87 -3.91 -5.91 -5.93
CA VAL A 87 -3.71 -7.10 -5.09
C VAL A 87 -3.06 -8.18 -5.92
N MET A 88 -1.96 -8.71 -5.42
CA MET A 88 -1.15 -9.74 -6.06
C MET A 88 -0.92 -10.90 -5.10
N THR A 89 -0.54 -12.04 -5.64
CA THR A 89 -0.13 -13.21 -4.86
C THR A 89 1.28 -13.65 -5.22
N ALA A 90 1.98 -14.22 -4.25
CA ALA A 90 3.33 -14.74 -4.44
C ALA A 90 3.60 -15.91 -3.49
N GLY A 91 4.50 -16.81 -3.89
CA GLY A 91 5.04 -17.82 -2.98
C GLY A 91 5.97 -17.19 -1.94
N VAL A 92 6.27 -17.94 -0.88
CA VAL A 92 7.06 -17.52 0.29
C VAL A 92 8.37 -16.82 -0.10
N GLU A 93 9.15 -17.43 -1.00
CA GLU A 93 10.45 -16.88 -1.42
C GLU A 93 10.31 -15.56 -2.18
N ALA A 94 9.32 -15.45 -3.08
CA ALA A 94 9.10 -14.23 -3.85
C ALA A 94 8.65 -13.08 -2.95
N LEU A 95 7.82 -13.38 -1.94
CA LEU A 95 7.37 -12.43 -0.93
C LEU A 95 8.56 -11.92 -0.07
N ALA A 96 9.42 -12.82 0.41
CA ALA A 96 10.64 -12.47 1.15
C ALA A 96 11.60 -11.61 0.31
N LYS A 97 11.81 -11.98 -0.96
CA LYS A 97 12.62 -11.19 -1.91
C LYS A 97 12.02 -9.80 -2.16
N ALA A 98 10.70 -9.70 -2.28
CA ALA A 98 10.02 -8.40 -2.46
C ALA A 98 10.24 -7.50 -1.23
N ARG A 99 10.09 -8.02 -0.01
CA ARG A 99 10.39 -7.29 1.23
C ARG A 99 11.83 -6.79 1.25
N THR A 100 12.80 -7.66 0.99
CA THR A 100 14.23 -7.30 0.99
C THR A 100 14.55 -6.21 -0.03
N LYS A 101 13.98 -6.31 -1.23
CA LYS A 101 14.15 -5.29 -2.27
C LYS A 101 13.51 -3.96 -1.91
N ALA A 102 12.35 -3.96 -1.24
CA ALA A 102 11.68 -2.75 -0.79
C ALA A 102 12.51 -2.03 0.28
N LEU A 103 12.99 -2.76 1.29
CA LEU A 103 13.89 -2.22 2.32
C LEU A 103 15.16 -1.61 1.72
N GLY A 104 15.84 -2.35 0.83
CA GLY A 104 17.07 -1.87 0.19
C GLY A 104 16.87 -0.64 -0.71
N ARG A 105 15.64 -0.30 -1.06
CA ARG A 105 15.28 0.91 -1.84
C ARG A 105 14.63 1.99 -1.01
N GLY A 106 14.52 1.81 0.31
CA GLY A 106 13.86 2.77 1.19
C GLY A 106 12.38 2.97 0.90
N ILE A 107 11.69 1.96 0.32
CA ILE A 107 10.25 2.06 0.06
C ILE A 107 9.48 1.77 1.35
N PRO A 108 8.63 2.69 1.82
CA PRO A 108 7.74 2.43 2.95
C PRO A 108 6.85 1.21 2.69
N MET A 109 6.77 0.33 3.67
CA MET A 109 6.10 -0.95 3.54
C MET A 109 5.45 -1.35 4.85
N ALA A 110 4.24 -1.91 4.77
CA ALA A 110 3.60 -2.64 5.86
C ALA A 110 3.85 -4.14 5.69
N VAL A 111 4.00 -4.86 6.78
CA VAL A 111 4.19 -6.32 6.79
C VAL A 111 3.17 -6.99 7.69
N TYR A 112 2.79 -8.21 7.32
CA TYR A 112 1.94 -9.09 8.13
C TYR A 112 2.59 -10.47 8.19
N THR A 113 2.79 -11.01 9.40
CA THR A 113 3.37 -12.33 9.60
C THR A 113 2.32 -13.33 10.12
N GLU A 114 2.58 -14.62 10.00
CA GLU A 114 1.66 -15.69 10.42
C GLU A 114 1.28 -15.56 11.90
N GLU A 115 2.22 -15.14 12.74
CA GLU A 115 2.05 -15.00 14.18
C GLU A 115 0.95 -14.00 14.55
N LEU A 116 0.72 -13.00 13.70
CA LEU A 116 -0.28 -11.96 13.93
C LEU A 116 -1.73 -12.50 13.91
N PHE A 117 -1.98 -13.66 13.32
CA PHE A 117 -3.29 -14.30 13.40
C PHE A 117 -3.62 -14.78 14.81
N SER A 118 -2.63 -14.96 15.67
CA SER A 118 -2.77 -15.45 17.04
C SER A 118 -2.66 -14.36 18.10
N THR A 119 -2.44 -13.11 17.71
CA THR A 119 -2.34 -11.97 18.61
C THR A 119 -3.69 -11.27 18.77
N GLY A 120 -3.91 -10.63 19.91
CA GLY A 120 -5.20 -9.98 20.22
C GLY A 120 -5.20 -8.45 20.12
N HIS A 121 -4.03 -7.80 19.97
CA HIS A 121 -3.91 -6.35 19.95
C HIS A 121 -2.56 -5.87 19.36
N ASP A 122 -2.49 -4.60 19.02
CA ASP A 122 -1.38 -3.97 18.32
C ASP A 122 -0.01 -4.11 19.04
N ALA A 123 0.04 -3.99 20.36
CA ALA A 123 1.31 -4.16 21.08
C ALA A 123 1.87 -5.58 20.92
N ALA A 124 1.02 -6.61 21.02
CA ALA A 124 1.41 -8.00 20.80
C ALA A 124 1.83 -8.26 19.34
N ASN A 125 1.21 -7.60 18.36
CA ASN A 125 1.64 -7.65 16.96
C ASN A 125 3.09 -7.16 16.81
N ARG A 126 3.41 -6.00 17.39
CA ARG A 126 4.77 -5.45 17.32
C ARG A 126 5.79 -6.33 18.03
N GLU A 127 5.45 -6.89 19.19
CA GLU A 127 6.30 -7.84 19.92
C GLU A 127 6.59 -9.08 19.09
N ALA A 128 5.57 -9.67 18.47
CA ALA A 128 5.71 -10.85 17.62
C ALA A 128 6.66 -10.60 16.43
N VAL A 129 6.54 -9.45 15.78
CA VAL A 129 7.45 -9.08 14.67
C VAL A 129 8.85 -8.78 15.19
N ALA A 130 8.99 -8.08 16.31
CA ALA A 130 10.28 -7.71 16.89
C ALA A 130 11.09 -8.91 17.41
N ALA A 131 10.43 -10.01 17.73
CA ALA A 131 11.07 -11.23 18.22
C ALA A 131 11.79 -12.05 17.14
N VAL A 132 11.59 -11.73 15.85
CA VAL A 132 12.08 -12.54 14.72
C VAL A 132 13.04 -11.73 13.87
N ALA A 133 14.18 -12.34 13.51
CA ALA A 133 15.14 -11.71 12.60
C ALA A 133 14.52 -11.49 11.21
N ALA A 134 15.02 -10.49 10.51
CA ALA A 134 14.44 -10.08 9.22
C ALA A 134 14.35 -11.21 8.18
N GLU A 135 15.37 -12.03 8.09
CA GLU A 135 15.42 -13.18 7.18
C GLU A 135 14.45 -14.32 7.54
N ASP A 136 14.08 -14.42 8.83
CA ASP A 136 13.26 -15.51 9.38
C ASP A 136 11.77 -15.12 9.48
N LEU A 137 11.40 -13.90 9.12
CA LEU A 137 9.99 -13.47 9.17
C LEU A 137 9.09 -14.37 8.34
N ASN A 138 8.10 -14.98 8.98
CA ASN A 138 7.09 -15.81 8.33
C ASN A 138 6.00 -14.93 7.69
N LEU A 139 6.36 -14.26 6.58
CA LEU A 139 5.49 -13.31 5.92
C LEU A 139 4.27 -13.98 5.28
N VAL A 140 3.10 -13.43 5.53
CA VAL A 140 1.84 -13.78 4.84
C VAL A 140 1.38 -12.68 3.91
N GLY A 141 1.89 -11.47 4.07
CA GLY A 141 1.61 -10.36 3.18
C GLY A 141 2.50 -9.15 3.43
N ILE A 142 2.63 -8.34 2.40
CA ILE A 142 3.23 -7.01 2.45
C ILE A 142 2.37 -6.04 1.65
N ALA A 143 2.35 -4.78 2.05
CA ALA A 143 1.85 -3.70 1.18
C ALA A 143 2.89 -2.61 1.08
N LEU A 144 3.01 -2.03 -0.10
CA LEU A 144 3.97 -0.98 -0.38
C LEU A 144 3.42 0.05 -1.38
N ARG A 145 3.94 1.26 -1.29
CA ARG A 145 3.66 2.32 -2.24
C ARG A 145 4.96 3.01 -2.65
N GLY A 146 5.10 3.28 -3.92
CA GLY A 146 6.27 3.98 -4.46
C GLY A 146 6.14 4.28 -5.95
N PRO A 147 7.19 4.83 -6.57
CA PRO A 147 7.21 5.06 -8.02
C PRO A 147 6.93 3.77 -8.79
N LYS A 148 6.08 3.84 -9.82
CA LYS A 148 5.61 2.66 -10.58
C LYS A 148 6.71 1.71 -10.99
N ASN A 149 7.75 2.23 -11.65
CA ASN A 149 8.87 1.43 -12.14
C ASN A 149 9.67 0.74 -11.02
N VAL A 150 9.73 1.34 -9.84
CA VAL A 150 10.43 0.79 -8.69
C VAL A 150 9.59 -0.32 -8.06
N VAL A 151 8.28 -0.06 -7.88
CA VAL A 151 7.34 -1.06 -7.36
C VAL A 151 7.31 -2.30 -8.25
N ASP A 152 7.23 -2.14 -9.58
CA ASP A 152 7.22 -3.26 -10.53
C ASP A 152 8.47 -4.14 -10.43
N ARG A 153 9.64 -3.54 -10.18
CA ARG A 153 10.90 -4.29 -9.96
C ARG A 153 10.91 -5.01 -8.61
N VAL A 154 10.31 -4.40 -7.58
CA VAL A 154 10.22 -4.99 -6.25
C VAL A 154 9.33 -6.22 -6.26
N VAL A 155 8.14 -6.12 -6.85
CA VAL A 155 7.14 -7.20 -6.86
C VAL A 155 7.30 -8.17 -8.03
N LYS A 156 8.41 -8.09 -8.77
CA LYS A 156 8.72 -9.05 -9.85
C LYS A 156 8.74 -10.47 -9.28
N GLY A 157 7.87 -11.33 -9.79
CA GLY A 157 7.68 -12.71 -9.31
C GLY A 157 6.33 -12.92 -8.61
N ALA A 158 5.61 -11.84 -8.30
CA ALA A 158 4.20 -11.90 -7.94
C ALA A 158 3.31 -11.88 -9.19
N ARG A 159 2.11 -12.43 -9.08
CA ARG A 159 1.07 -12.41 -10.13
C ARG A 159 -0.18 -11.71 -9.61
N MET A 160 -1.00 -11.20 -10.50
CA MET A 160 -2.30 -10.65 -10.10
C MET A 160 -3.11 -11.70 -9.35
N HIS A 161 -3.81 -11.26 -8.29
CA HIS A 161 -4.74 -12.11 -7.56
C HIS A 161 -5.90 -12.47 -8.49
N GLY A 162 -6.22 -13.75 -8.59
CA GLY A 162 -7.28 -14.27 -9.45
C GLY A 162 -8.61 -14.39 -8.73
#